data_2ab10b79671da2c724cd3597991b4a2c
#
_entry.id   2ab10b79671da2c724cd3597991b4a2c
#
_cell.length_a   1.000
_cell.length_b   1.000
_cell.length_c   1.000
_cell.angle_alpha   90.00
_cell.angle_beta   90.00
_cell.angle_gamma   90.00
#
_symmetry.space_group_name_H-M   'P 1'
#
loop_
_entity.id
_entity.type
_entity.pdbx_description
1 polymer ?
#
loop_
_entity_poly.entity_id
_entity_poly.type
_entity_poly.pdbx_seq_one_letter_code
_entity_poly.pdbx_strand_id
1 'polypeptide(L)'
;KTRFLFNMSHDIRTPMNAIIGFSDLLGKNLKNEEKAGEYLRKIKSSGNFLMTIIDQVLEKARIESGTAVLKMQAENLSEMFYSVNTVFESAIQSKEIQYSIDTNIQHKYAVCDKTKLQEIYLNIVSNAIKYTPNGQAIHVNITETASDDKKAWYVFICEDTGIGMKQEYLPYIFDEFSREHTATENKVVGTGLGLSIVKSFVELMGGKIYVESKQGKGTKFTVEIPLEIASEEDVYKKKESEQSVISDKSIGKRILLAEDIQMAKNAGMNGHIAKPLDGEKMITVLKQCLADNSDVKIQEDL
;
A
#
# COMPACT_ATOMS: atom_id res chain seq x y z
N LYS A 1 -22.46 -5.35 11.03
CA LYS A 1 -21.37 -5.31 12.03
C LYS A 1 -21.00 -6.71 12.56
N THR A 2 -21.95 -7.58 12.93
CA THR A 2 -21.66 -8.93 13.46
C THR A 2 -20.93 -9.82 12.45
N ARG A 3 -21.33 -9.81 11.17
CA ARG A 3 -20.69 -10.57 10.08
C ARG A 3 -19.24 -10.08 9.82
N PHE A 4 -18.99 -8.78 9.93
CA PHE A 4 -17.68 -8.16 9.85
C PHE A 4 -16.71 -8.73 10.90
N LEU A 5 -17.11 -8.69 12.19
CA LEU A 5 -16.30 -9.21 13.30
C LEU A 5 -16.04 -10.72 13.19
N PHE A 6 -17.02 -11.49 12.72
CA PHE A 6 -16.88 -12.93 12.50
C PHE A 6 -15.84 -13.23 11.42
N ASN A 7 -15.94 -12.57 10.27
CA ASN A 7 -14.99 -12.76 9.15
C ASN A 7 -13.58 -12.30 9.52
N MET A 8 -13.44 -11.17 10.22
CA MET A 8 -12.16 -10.71 10.77
C MET A 8 -11.51 -11.74 11.69
N SER A 9 -12.29 -12.29 12.66
CA SER A 9 -11.76 -13.28 13.60
C SER A 9 -11.24 -14.52 12.89
N HIS A 10 -11.93 -14.97 11.84
CA HIS A 10 -11.49 -16.10 11.02
C HIS A 10 -10.20 -15.77 10.26
N ASP A 11 -10.16 -14.61 9.59
CA ASP A 11 -9.03 -14.23 8.73
C ASP A 11 -7.76 -13.87 9.52
N ILE A 12 -7.91 -13.42 10.77
CA ILE A 12 -6.80 -13.25 11.73
C ILE A 12 -6.31 -14.61 12.26
N ARG A 13 -7.22 -15.52 12.58
CA ARG A 13 -6.88 -16.83 13.16
C ARG A 13 -6.05 -17.70 12.23
N THR A 14 -6.34 -17.66 10.93
CA THR A 14 -5.64 -18.48 9.93
C THR A 14 -4.13 -18.20 9.87
N PRO A 15 -3.64 -16.97 9.64
CA PRO A 15 -2.22 -16.69 9.66
C PRO A 15 -1.59 -16.86 11.05
N MET A 16 -2.32 -16.57 12.13
CA MET A 16 -1.86 -16.79 13.49
C MET A 16 -1.58 -18.29 13.76
N ASN A 17 -2.51 -19.17 13.39
CA ASN A 17 -2.30 -20.62 13.52
C ASN A 17 -1.16 -21.12 12.63
N ALA A 18 -0.96 -20.53 11.44
CA ALA A 18 0.17 -20.85 10.58
C ALA A 18 1.50 -20.43 11.22
N ILE A 19 1.58 -19.24 11.85
CA ILE A 19 2.78 -18.80 12.59
C ILE A 19 3.10 -19.80 13.70
N ILE A 20 2.11 -20.15 14.54
CA ILE A 20 2.29 -21.08 15.67
C ILE A 20 2.74 -22.46 15.13
N GLY A 21 2.02 -23.03 14.15
CA GLY A 21 2.34 -24.34 13.61
C GLY A 21 3.72 -24.43 12.94
N PHE A 22 4.10 -23.40 12.16
CA PHE A 22 5.44 -23.38 11.57
C PHE A 22 6.54 -23.09 12.60
N SER A 23 6.26 -22.39 13.69
CA SER A 23 7.19 -22.20 14.82
C SER A 23 7.47 -23.52 15.53
N ASP A 24 6.43 -24.35 15.77
CA ASP A 24 6.58 -25.69 16.36
C ASP A 24 7.38 -26.63 15.44
N LEU A 25 7.11 -26.56 14.13
CA LEU A 25 7.84 -27.35 13.14
C LEU A 25 9.30 -26.91 13.03
N LEU A 26 9.57 -25.61 13.10
CA LEU A 26 10.91 -25.05 13.13
C LEU A 26 11.68 -25.56 14.35
N GLY A 27 11.08 -25.50 15.55
CA GLY A 27 11.68 -26.01 16.78
C GLY A 27 12.10 -27.49 16.71
N LYS A 28 11.30 -28.31 16.00
CA LYS A 28 11.59 -29.74 15.80
C LYS A 28 12.63 -30.01 14.70
N ASN A 29 12.92 -29.06 13.83
CA ASN A 29 13.77 -29.24 12.65
C ASN A 29 14.96 -28.28 12.58
N LEU A 30 15.42 -27.72 13.70
CA LEU A 30 16.52 -26.74 13.77
C LEU A 30 17.84 -27.26 13.17
N LYS A 31 18.08 -28.58 13.19
CA LYS A 31 19.28 -29.20 12.60
C LYS A 31 19.21 -29.36 11.08
N ASN A 32 18.06 -29.17 10.48
CA ASN A 32 17.87 -29.25 9.03
C ASN A 32 17.71 -27.82 8.47
N GLU A 33 18.80 -27.25 7.98
CA GLU A 33 18.87 -25.87 7.52
C GLU A 33 17.84 -25.55 6.43
N GLU A 34 17.60 -26.46 5.48
CA GLU A 34 16.66 -26.27 4.40
C GLU A 34 15.22 -26.15 4.92
N LYS A 35 14.78 -27.09 5.78
CA LYS A 35 13.46 -27.06 6.41
C LYS A 35 13.30 -25.88 7.36
N ALA A 36 14.33 -25.59 8.15
CA ALA A 36 14.34 -24.44 9.05
C ALA A 36 14.15 -23.13 8.26
N GLY A 37 14.89 -22.97 7.17
CA GLY A 37 14.74 -21.82 6.26
C GLY A 37 13.35 -21.73 5.60
N GLU A 38 12.76 -22.86 5.21
CA GLU A 38 11.40 -22.92 4.68
C GLU A 38 10.36 -22.46 5.72
N TYR A 39 10.42 -23.00 6.94
CA TYR A 39 9.48 -22.65 8.00
C TYR A 39 9.61 -21.18 8.40
N LEU A 40 10.84 -20.66 8.50
CA LEU A 40 11.08 -19.25 8.78
C LEU A 40 10.45 -18.33 7.72
N ARG A 41 10.59 -18.66 6.43
CA ARG A 41 9.93 -17.91 5.35
C ARG A 41 8.41 -17.94 5.48
N LYS A 42 7.82 -19.11 5.84
CA LYS A 42 6.37 -19.25 6.05
C LYS A 42 5.88 -18.45 7.26
N ILE A 43 6.63 -18.43 8.37
CA ILE A 43 6.33 -17.60 9.54
C ILE A 43 6.33 -16.14 9.15
N LYS A 44 7.39 -15.67 8.48
CA LYS A 44 7.52 -14.26 8.04
C LYS A 44 6.39 -13.86 7.08
N SER A 45 6.08 -14.72 6.11
CA SER A 45 4.97 -14.46 5.17
C SER A 45 3.62 -14.39 5.88
N SER A 46 3.34 -15.28 6.83
CA SER A 46 2.10 -15.28 7.62
C SER A 46 2.01 -14.06 8.53
N GLY A 47 3.13 -13.63 9.13
CA GLY A 47 3.22 -12.41 9.94
C GLY A 47 2.94 -11.15 9.11
N ASN A 48 3.55 -11.03 7.93
CA ASN A 48 3.29 -9.91 7.02
C ASN A 48 1.82 -9.87 6.56
N PHE A 49 1.25 -11.03 6.27
CA PHE A 49 -0.16 -11.12 5.90
C PHE A 49 -1.09 -10.70 7.04
N LEU A 50 -0.79 -11.10 8.29
CA LEU A 50 -1.54 -10.68 9.48
C LEU A 50 -1.48 -9.15 9.67
N MET A 51 -0.29 -8.55 9.53
CA MET A 51 -0.13 -7.09 9.58
C MET A 51 -0.97 -6.39 8.51
N THR A 52 -0.96 -6.90 7.27
CA THR A 52 -1.80 -6.35 6.19
C THR A 52 -3.29 -6.37 6.56
N ILE A 53 -3.80 -7.44 7.18
CA ILE A 53 -5.20 -7.52 7.64
C ILE A 53 -5.47 -6.44 8.69
N ILE A 54 -4.59 -6.33 9.70
CA ILE A 54 -4.75 -5.36 10.79
C ILE A 54 -4.77 -3.93 10.24
N ASP A 55 -3.82 -3.58 9.37
CA ASP A 55 -3.73 -2.25 8.77
C ASP A 55 -4.98 -1.92 7.95
N GLN A 56 -5.47 -2.86 7.14
CA GLN A 56 -6.69 -2.69 6.36
C GLN A 56 -7.93 -2.50 7.22
N VAL A 57 -8.04 -3.23 8.32
CA VAL A 57 -9.15 -3.10 9.28
C VAL A 57 -9.12 -1.74 9.97
N LEU A 58 -7.95 -1.32 10.45
CA LEU A 58 -7.77 -0.01 11.09
C LEU A 58 -8.07 1.13 10.11
N GLU A 59 -7.61 1.01 8.87
CA GLU A 59 -7.88 2.01 7.84
C GLU A 59 -9.38 2.08 7.51
N LYS A 60 -10.05 0.94 7.36
CA LYS A 60 -11.50 0.89 7.16
C LYS A 60 -12.26 1.52 8.33
N ALA A 61 -11.87 1.23 9.57
CA ALA A 61 -12.47 1.83 10.75
C ALA A 61 -12.30 3.36 10.79
N ARG A 62 -11.14 3.89 10.38
CA ARG A 62 -10.91 5.34 10.25
C ARG A 62 -11.82 5.99 9.21
N ILE A 63 -12.00 5.33 8.06
CA ILE A 63 -12.88 5.83 7.00
C ILE A 63 -14.34 5.84 7.50
N GLU A 64 -14.83 4.75 8.09
CA GLU A 64 -16.22 4.65 8.60
C GLU A 64 -16.53 5.62 9.73
N SER A 65 -15.55 5.91 10.59
CA SER A 65 -15.70 6.91 11.65
C SER A 65 -15.61 8.35 11.17
N GLY A 66 -15.30 8.56 9.87
CA GLY A 66 -15.08 9.90 9.31
C GLY A 66 -13.81 10.59 9.82
N THR A 67 -12.88 9.82 10.42
CA THR A 67 -11.60 10.35 10.94
C THR A 67 -10.45 10.20 9.94
N ALA A 68 -10.68 9.55 8.80
CA ALA A 68 -9.70 9.48 7.73
C ALA A 68 -9.53 10.87 7.10
N VAL A 69 -8.31 11.39 7.13
CA VAL A 69 -7.94 12.68 6.54
C VAL A 69 -6.98 12.44 5.39
N LEU A 70 -7.29 13.02 4.23
CA LEU A 70 -6.40 12.98 3.07
C LEU A 70 -5.25 13.97 3.26
N LYS A 71 -4.03 13.54 2.99
CA LYS A 71 -2.83 14.37 2.97
C LYS A 71 -2.64 14.96 1.57
N MET A 72 -3.42 15.99 1.25
CA MET A 72 -3.41 16.64 -0.06
C MET A 72 -2.15 17.45 -0.26
N GLN A 73 -1.34 17.10 -1.27
CA GLN A 73 -0.07 17.75 -1.59
C GLN A 73 0.15 17.77 -3.10
N ALA A 74 0.88 18.77 -3.61
CA ALA A 74 1.28 18.79 -5.01
C ALA A 74 2.27 17.66 -5.30
N GLU A 75 1.93 16.81 -6.26
CA GLU A 75 2.71 15.62 -6.65
C GLU A 75 2.86 15.53 -8.16
N ASN A 76 3.95 14.90 -8.61
CA ASN A 76 4.12 14.53 -10.02
C ASN A 76 3.47 13.16 -10.26
N LEU A 77 2.32 13.14 -10.91
CA LEU A 77 1.56 11.93 -11.17
C LEU A 77 2.32 10.94 -12.07
N SER A 78 3.05 11.43 -13.08
CA SER A 78 3.80 10.57 -13.99
C SER A 78 4.92 9.83 -13.26
N GLU A 79 5.70 10.51 -12.42
CA GLU A 79 6.72 9.89 -11.58
C GLU A 79 6.13 8.91 -10.57
N MET A 80 4.99 9.28 -9.98
CA MET A 80 4.29 8.43 -9.02
C MET A 80 3.87 7.10 -9.65
N PHE A 81 3.19 7.12 -10.80
CA PHE A 81 2.76 5.91 -11.47
C PHE A 81 3.94 5.07 -11.97
N TYR A 82 4.98 5.72 -12.51
CA TYR A 82 6.19 5.02 -12.92
C TYR A 82 6.84 4.27 -11.75
N SER A 83 7.02 4.93 -10.60
CA SER A 83 7.65 4.31 -9.42
C SER A 83 6.87 3.12 -8.87
N VAL A 84 5.54 3.16 -8.93
CA VAL A 84 4.70 2.05 -8.43
C VAL A 84 4.75 0.83 -9.36
N ASN A 85 4.91 1.05 -10.68
CA ASN A 85 4.97 -0.05 -11.63
C ASN A 85 6.19 -0.95 -11.45
N THR A 86 7.32 -0.41 -10.98
CA THR A 86 8.52 -1.22 -10.72
C THR A 86 8.30 -2.32 -9.68
N VAL A 87 7.32 -2.15 -8.78
CA VAL A 87 6.97 -3.17 -7.78
C VAL A 87 6.46 -4.46 -8.42
N PHE A 88 5.87 -4.38 -9.61
CA PHE A 88 5.25 -5.52 -10.28
C PHE A 88 6.15 -6.26 -11.25
N GLU A 89 7.32 -5.74 -11.61
CA GLU A 89 8.21 -6.29 -12.64
C GLU A 89 8.50 -7.78 -12.44
N SER A 90 8.88 -8.16 -11.22
CA SER A 90 9.19 -9.56 -10.91
C SER A 90 7.97 -10.49 -11.06
N ALA A 91 6.80 -10.05 -10.65
CA ALA A 91 5.57 -10.83 -10.72
C ALA A 91 5.07 -10.96 -12.17
N ILE A 92 5.17 -9.88 -12.95
CA ILE A 92 4.85 -9.84 -14.38
C ILE A 92 5.77 -10.79 -15.15
N GLN A 93 7.08 -10.71 -14.92
CA GLN A 93 8.06 -11.55 -15.56
C GLN A 93 7.89 -13.03 -15.21
N SER A 94 7.66 -13.36 -13.92
CA SER A 94 7.49 -14.75 -13.47
C SER A 94 6.25 -15.43 -14.04
N LYS A 95 5.23 -14.65 -14.41
CA LYS A 95 3.99 -15.11 -15.04
C LYS A 95 3.97 -14.94 -16.56
N GLU A 96 5.02 -14.36 -17.15
CA GLU A 96 5.08 -14.06 -18.58
C GLU A 96 3.92 -13.20 -19.08
N ILE A 97 3.40 -12.30 -18.20
CA ILE A 97 2.26 -11.45 -18.53
C ILE A 97 2.68 -10.40 -19.56
N GLN A 98 1.87 -10.25 -20.62
CA GLN A 98 1.99 -9.17 -21.59
C GLN A 98 1.45 -7.88 -20.96
N TYR A 99 2.33 -7.13 -20.30
CA TYR A 99 1.97 -5.93 -19.58
C TYR A 99 2.27 -4.67 -20.39
N SER A 100 1.28 -3.80 -20.53
CA SER A 100 1.42 -2.52 -21.23
C SER A 100 0.81 -1.37 -20.43
N ILE A 101 1.44 -0.19 -20.55
CA ILE A 101 0.97 1.05 -19.92
C ILE A 101 0.94 2.15 -20.96
N ASP A 102 -0.20 2.80 -21.10
CA ASP A 102 -0.37 4.02 -21.85
C ASP A 102 -0.71 5.18 -20.91
N THR A 103 -0.03 6.32 -21.13
CA THR A 103 -0.26 7.51 -20.31
C THR A 103 -0.47 8.71 -21.21
N ASN A 104 -1.63 9.34 -21.07
CA ASN A 104 -1.97 10.58 -21.79
C ASN A 104 -2.54 11.61 -20.79
N ILE A 105 -1.63 12.31 -20.10
CA ILE A 105 -1.92 13.32 -19.08
C ILE A 105 -1.34 14.65 -19.56
N GLN A 106 -2.18 15.67 -19.67
CA GLN A 106 -1.78 17.03 -20.02
C GLN A 106 -1.19 17.74 -18.80
N HIS A 107 -1.86 17.66 -17.65
CA HIS A 107 -1.42 18.28 -16.39
C HIS A 107 -0.74 17.22 -15.51
N LYS A 108 0.61 17.19 -15.56
CA LYS A 108 1.43 16.18 -14.85
C LYS A 108 1.43 16.37 -13.34
N TYR A 109 1.19 17.59 -12.87
CA TYR A 109 1.24 17.96 -11.46
C TYR A 109 -0.17 18.19 -10.95
N ALA A 110 -0.52 17.55 -9.85
CA ALA A 110 -1.83 17.66 -9.22
C ALA A 110 -1.74 17.57 -7.70
N VAL A 111 -2.70 18.20 -7.01
CA VAL A 111 -2.83 18.12 -5.56
C VAL A 111 -3.59 16.85 -5.21
N CYS A 112 -2.90 15.90 -4.57
CA CYS A 112 -3.48 14.60 -4.22
C CYS A 112 -2.83 14.02 -2.95
N ASP A 113 -3.47 13.01 -2.38
CA ASP A 113 -2.82 12.12 -1.42
C ASP A 113 -2.10 11.00 -2.20
N LYS A 114 -0.78 11.18 -2.37
CA LYS A 114 0.09 10.24 -3.10
C LYS A 114 -0.04 8.81 -2.58
N THR A 115 -0.03 8.64 -1.25
CA THR A 115 -0.08 7.30 -0.63
C THR A 115 -1.38 6.60 -0.95
N LYS A 116 -2.51 7.32 -0.87
CA LYS A 116 -3.82 6.74 -1.15
C LYS A 116 -4.03 6.46 -2.64
N LEU A 117 -3.54 7.32 -3.53
CA LEU A 117 -3.55 7.04 -4.97
C LEU A 117 -2.69 5.82 -5.32
N GLN A 118 -1.52 5.70 -4.73
CA GLN A 118 -0.67 4.51 -4.91
C GLN A 118 -1.36 3.25 -4.37
N GLU A 119 -2.04 3.33 -3.23
CA GLU A 119 -2.77 2.21 -2.65
C GLU A 119 -3.93 1.74 -3.55
N ILE A 120 -4.70 2.67 -4.14
CA ILE A 120 -5.73 2.37 -5.14
C ILE A 120 -5.11 1.62 -6.32
N TYR A 121 -4.04 2.16 -6.89
CA TYR A 121 -3.35 1.59 -8.04
C TYR A 121 -2.80 0.19 -7.73
N LEU A 122 -2.07 0.03 -6.63
CA LEU A 122 -1.49 -1.23 -6.18
C LEU A 122 -2.54 -2.32 -5.99
N ASN A 123 -3.68 -2.00 -5.37
CA ASN A 123 -4.76 -2.96 -5.14
C ASN A 123 -5.37 -3.45 -6.46
N ILE A 124 -5.63 -2.56 -7.41
CA ILE A 124 -6.26 -2.92 -8.68
C ILE A 124 -5.29 -3.72 -9.54
N VAL A 125 -4.05 -3.25 -9.73
CA VAL A 125 -3.06 -3.92 -10.60
C VAL A 125 -2.60 -5.24 -10.00
N SER A 126 -2.42 -5.33 -8.67
CA SER A 126 -2.10 -6.61 -8.01
C SER A 126 -3.21 -7.64 -8.19
N ASN A 127 -4.48 -7.23 -8.15
CA ASN A 127 -5.60 -8.10 -8.45
C ASN A 127 -5.56 -8.56 -9.92
N ALA A 128 -5.33 -7.68 -10.89
CA ALA A 128 -5.16 -8.04 -12.28
C ALA A 128 -4.06 -9.09 -12.46
N ILE A 129 -2.86 -8.86 -11.91
CA ILE A 129 -1.73 -9.82 -11.97
C ILE A 129 -2.09 -11.15 -11.31
N LYS A 130 -2.79 -11.10 -10.17
CA LYS A 130 -3.17 -12.27 -9.39
C LYS A 130 -4.11 -13.19 -10.16
N TYR A 131 -5.13 -12.63 -10.81
CA TYR A 131 -6.20 -13.36 -11.49
C TYR A 131 -5.97 -13.57 -12.98
N THR A 132 -4.88 -13.06 -13.52
CA THR A 132 -4.46 -13.31 -14.91
C THR A 132 -3.55 -14.53 -14.96
N PRO A 133 -3.89 -15.57 -15.74
CA PRO A 133 -3.03 -16.73 -15.99
C PRO A 133 -1.73 -16.33 -16.71
N ASN A 134 -0.75 -17.24 -16.66
CA ASN A 134 0.53 -17.04 -17.35
C ASN A 134 0.35 -16.82 -18.85
N GLY A 135 1.13 -15.91 -19.43
CA GLY A 135 1.13 -15.60 -20.86
C GLY A 135 -0.03 -14.73 -21.34
N GLN A 136 -0.96 -14.35 -20.45
CA GLN A 136 -2.09 -13.49 -20.76
C GLN A 136 -1.72 -12.00 -20.63
N ALA A 137 -2.66 -11.09 -20.96
CA ALA A 137 -2.39 -9.67 -21.06
C ALA A 137 -3.03 -8.85 -19.93
N ILE A 138 -2.33 -7.77 -19.55
CA ILE A 138 -2.85 -6.69 -18.70
C ILE A 138 -2.50 -5.37 -19.37
N HIS A 139 -3.50 -4.53 -19.57
CA HIS A 139 -3.35 -3.20 -20.10
C HIS A 139 -3.76 -2.16 -19.08
N VAL A 140 -2.87 -1.20 -18.82
CA VAL A 140 -3.12 -0.05 -17.95
C VAL A 140 -3.17 1.21 -18.79
N ASN A 141 -4.21 2.00 -18.62
CA ASN A 141 -4.35 3.29 -19.29
C ASN A 141 -4.63 4.39 -18.24
N ILE A 142 -3.86 5.47 -18.30
CA ILE A 142 -3.99 6.62 -17.41
C ILE A 142 -4.17 7.86 -18.30
N THR A 143 -5.37 8.43 -18.25
CA THR A 143 -5.73 9.56 -19.12
C THR A 143 -6.33 10.70 -18.33
N GLU A 144 -6.18 11.89 -18.87
CA GLU A 144 -6.93 13.06 -18.46
C GLU A 144 -8.06 13.27 -19.44
N THR A 145 -9.33 13.38 -18.96
CA THR A 145 -10.51 13.41 -19.83
C THR A 145 -11.15 14.78 -19.93
N ALA A 146 -11.17 15.53 -18.83
CA ALA A 146 -11.74 16.86 -18.79
C ALA A 146 -10.99 17.72 -17.79
N SER A 147 -10.77 18.98 -18.11
CA SER A 147 -10.15 19.95 -17.21
C SER A 147 -10.81 21.30 -17.35
N ASP A 148 -10.77 22.06 -16.26
CA ASP A 148 -10.97 23.49 -16.23
C ASP A 148 -9.67 24.16 -15.74
N ASP A 149 -9.69 25.47 -15.47
CA ASP A 149 -8.50 26.22 -15.03
C ASP A 149 -7.95 25.75 -13.66
N LYS A 150 -8.68 24.94 -12.89
CA LYS A 150 -8.34 24.56 -11.53
C LYS A 150 -8.31 23.07 -11.30
N LYS A 151 -9.14 22.30 -12.00
CA LYS A 151 -9.31 20.85 -11.78
C LYS A 151 -9.25 20.07 -13.07
N ALA A 152 -8.67 18.89 -13.01
CA ALA A 152 -8.68 17.91 -14.08
C ALA A 152 -9.25 16.57 -13.59
N TRP A 153 -9.93 15.86 -14.47
CA TRP A 153 -10.39 14.51 -14.23
C TRP A 153 -9.36 13.51 -14.75
N TYR A 154 -8.81 12.72 -13.84
CA TYR A 154 -7.89 11.64 -14.17
C TYR A 154 -8.63 10.31 -14.16
N VAL A 155 -8.48 9.56 -15.24
CA VAL A 155 -9.10 8.25 -15.42
C VAL A 155 -8.01 7.21 -15.48
N PHE A 156 -8.04 6.29 -14.53
CA PHE A 156 -7.21 5.10 -14.48
C PHE A 156 -8.04 3.88 -14.89
N ILE A 157 -7.60 3.19 -15.92
CA ILE A 157 -8.20 1.95 -16.41
C ILE A 157 -7.17 0.83 -16.26
N CYS A 158 -7.58 -0.29 -15.69
CA CYS A 158 -6.81 -1.53 -15.68
C CYS A 158 -7.69 -2.64 -16.26
N GLU A 159 -7.28 -3.17 -17.40
CA GLU A 159 -7.97 -4.24 -18.10
C GLU A 159 -7.10 -5.48 -18.17
N ASP A 160 -7.61 -6.61 -17.73
CA ASP A 160 -6.95 -7.90 -17.79
C ASP A 160 -7.74 -8.91 -18.63
N THR A 161 -7.05 -9.86 -19.22
CA THR A 161 -7.64 -10.99 -19.95
C THR A 161 -7.71 -12.26 -19.08
N GLY A 162 -7.83 -12.08 -17.77
CA GLY A 162 -7.83 -13.14 -16.77
C GLY A 162 -9.10 -13.96 -16.70
N ILE A 163 -9.30 -14.63 -15.58
CA ILE A 163 -10.43 -15.55 -15.38
C ILE A 163 -11.79 -14.84 -15.37
N GLY A 164 -11.82 -13.52 -15.16
CA GLY A 164 -13.05 -12.75 -15.02
C GLY A 164 -13.92 -13.21 -13.85
N MET A 165 -15.13 -12.65 -13.76
CA MET A 165 -16.09 -12.89 -12.68
C MET A 165 -17.47 -13.20 -13.20
N LYS A 166 -18.26 -13.94 -12.40
CA LYS A 166 -19.68 -14.21 -12.66
C LYS A 166 -20.50 -12.95 -12.49
N GLN A 167 -21.54 -12.79 -13.31
CA GLN A 167 -22.41 -11.62 -13.26
C GLN A 167 -23.12 -11.46 -11.90
N GLU A 168 -23.47 -12.58 -11.26
CA GLU A 168 -24.11 -12.57 -9.95
C GLU A 168 -23.20 -12.04 -8.83
N TYR A 169 -21.86 -12.08 -9.03
CA TYR A 169 -20.89 -11.62 -8.05
C TYR A 169 -20.57 -10.11 -8.17
N LEU A 170 -20.68 -9.52 -9.36
CA LEU A 170 -20.32 -8.12 -9.62
C LEU A 170 -20.97 -7.11 -8.66
N PRO A 171 -22.23 -7.23 -8.25
CA PRO A 171 -22.84 -6.30 -7.28
C PRO A 171 -22.15 -6.29 -5.92
N TYR A 172 -21.45 -7.37 -5.57
CA TYR A 172 -20.85 -7.58 -4.25
C TYR A 172 -19.34 -7.42 -4.20
N ILE A 173 -18.70 -7.09 -5.34
CA ILE A 173 -17.21 -7.06 -5.42
C ILE A 173 -16.57 -6.01 -4.50
N PHE A 174 -17.31 -4.94 -4.20
CA PHE A 174 -16.87 -3.89 -3.28
C PHE A 174 -17.36 -4.08 -1.85
N ASP A 175 -18.08 -5.17 -1.57
CA ASP A 175 -18.50 -5.49 -0.21
C ASP A 175 -17.32 -6.02 0.60
N GLU A 176 -17.35 -5.76 1.89
CA GLU A 176 -16.32 -6.18 2.83
C GLU A 176 -16.26 -7.71 2.93
N PHE A 177 -15.03 -8.25 2.88
CA PHE A 177 -14.75 -9.70 2.89
C PHE A 177 -15.42 -10.47 1.76
N SER A 178 -15.86 -9.76 0.71
CA SER A 178 -16.44 -10.41 -0.47
C SER A 178 -15.36 -11.15 -1.24
N ARG A 179 -15.65 -12.42 -1.57
CA ARG A 179 -14.80 -13.29 -2.40
C ARG A 179 -15.69 -14.18 -3.23
N GLU A 180 -15.36 -14.35 -4.49
CA GLU A 180 -16.03 -15.34 -5.32
C GLU A 180 -15.57 -16.76 -4.90
N HIS A 181 -16.50 -17.71 -4.70
CA HIS A 181 -16.19 -19.05 -4.18
C HIS A 181 -15.19 -19.83 -5.04
N THR A 182 -15.06 -19.48 -6.30
CA THR A 182 -14.04 -20.05 -7.21
C THR A 182 -12.60 -19.74 -6.80
N ALA A 183 -12.37 -18.71 -5.98
CA ALA A 183 -11.04 -18.40 -5.45
C ALA A 183 -10.49 -19.47 -4.49
N THR A 184 -11.36 -20.31 -3.92
CA THR A 184 -10.97 -21.40 -3.00
C THR A 184 -10.30 -22.55 -3.74
N GLU A 185 -10.65 -22.79 -5.00
CA GLU A 185 -10.04 -23.85 -5.83
C GLU A 185 -8.62 -23.47 -6.28
N ASN A 186 -8.34 -22.18 -6.47
CA ASN A 186 -7.04 -21.70 -6.97
C ASN A 186 -6.04 -21.28 -5.88
N LYS A 187 -6.30 -21.52 -4.59
CA LYS A 187 -5.43 -21.14 -3.43
C LYS A 187 -5.02 -19.67 -3.40
N VAL A 188 -5.82 -18.78 -3.98
CA VAL A 188 -5.50 -17.37 -4.09
C VAL A 188 -5.83 -16.64 -2.79
N VAL A 189 -4.81 -16.36 -1.99
CA VAL A 189 -4.93 -15.69 -0.68
C VAL A 189 -5.28 -14.21 -0.87
N GLY A 190 -6.26 -13.71 -0.11
CA GLY A 190 -6.62 -12.29 -0.08
C GLY A 190 -7.58 -12.01 1.08
N THR A 191 -7.61 -10.79 1.56
CA THR A 191 -8.42 -10.36 2.71
C THR A 191 -9.89 -10.10 2.36
N GLY A 192 -10.18 -9.80 1.09
CA GLY A 192 -11.50 -9.33 0.66
C GLY A 192 -11.81 -7.89 1.11
N LEU A 193 -10.84 -7.17 1.68
CA LEU A 193 -11.00 -5.77 2.09
C LEU A 193 -10.42 -4.79 1.07
N GLY A 194 -9.49 -5.21 0.22
CA GLY A 194 -8.76 -4.30 -0.66
C GLY A 194 -9.67 -3.46 -1.56
N LEU A 195 -10.63 -4.07 -2.25
CA LEU A 195 -11.52 -3.34 -3.16
C LEU A 195 -12.56 -2.48 -2.43
N SER A 196 -13.01 -2.87 -1.24
CA SER A 196 -13.88 -2.02 -0.42
C SER A 196 -13.15 -0.77 0.09
N ILE A 197 -11.86 -0.88 0.42
CA ILE A 197 -10.99 0.24 0.80
C ILE A 197 -10.73 1.13 -0.42
N VAL A 198 -10.41 0.55 -1.59
CA VAL A 198 -10.25 1.30 -2.85
C VAL A 198 -11.48 2.14 -3.14
N LYS A 199 -12.68 1.55 -3.10
CA LYS A 199 -13.93 2.29 -3.29
C LYS A 199 -14.07 3.44 -2.30
N SER A 200 -13.80 3.20 -1.03
CA SER A 200 -13.90 4.22 0.01
C SER A 200 -12.91 5.38 -0.21
N PHE A 201 -11.67 5.11 -0.64
CA PHE A 201 -10.71 6.18 -0.97
C PHE A 201 -11.11 6.95 -2.20
N VAL A 202 -11.57 6.28 -3.25
CA VAL A 202 -12.05 6.94 -4.46
C VAL A 202 -13.22 7.88 -4.14
N GLU A 203 -14.18 7.42 -3.34
CA GLU A 203 -15.32 8.23 -2.88
C GLU A 203 -14.86 9.41 -1.99
N LEU A 204 -13.89 9.20 -1.09
CA LEU A 204 -13.32 10.24 -0.24
C LEU A 204 -12.61 11.33 -1.05
N MET A 205 -12.04 10.98 -2.21
CA MET A 205 -11.42 11.91 -3.16
C MET A 205 -12.46 12.54 -4.12
N GLY A 206 -13.76 12.28 -3.94
CA GLY A 206 -14.82 12.79 -4.82
C GLY A 206 -14.90 12.11 -6.17
N GLY A 207 -14.25 10.96 -6.32
CA GLY A 207 -14.19 10.17 -7.55
C GLY A 207 -15.26 9.08 -7.64
N LYS A 208 -15.11 8.23 -8.66
CA LYS A 208 -15.99 7.09 -8.93
C LYS A 208 -15.17 5.89 -9.38
N ILE A 209 -15.63 4.68 -9.05
CA ILE A 209 -15.04 3.43 -9.49
C ILE A 209 -16.10 2.55 -10.14
N TYR A 210 -15.72 1.94 -11.26
CA TYR A 210 -16.57 1.02 -12.02
C TYR A 210 -15.84 -0.29 -12.27
N VAL A 211 -16.60 -1.36 -12.47
CA VAL A 211 -16.09 -2.67 -12.85
C VAL A 211 -16.94 -3.29 -13.94
N GLU A 212 -16.28 -3.78 -14.95
CA GLU A 212 -16.87 -4.60 -16.01
C GLU A 212 -16.11 -5.93 -16.03
N SER A 213 -16.81 -7.05 -15.97
CA SER A 213 -16.17 -8.36 -16.02
C SER A 213 -17.09 -9.41 -16.61
N LYS A 214 -16.49 -10.41 -17.25
CA LYS A 214 -17.18 -11.59 -17.74
C LYS A 214 -16.31 -12.82 -17.50
N GLN A 215 -16.86 -13.84 -16.88
CA GLN A 215 -16.17 -15.09 -16.62
C GLN A 215 -15.50 -15.64 -17.89
N GLY A 216 -14.23 -15.98 -17.82
CA GLY A 216 -13.41 -16.46 -18.92
C GLY A 216 -12.96 -15.39 -19.92
N LYS A 217 -13.26 -14.10 -19.69
CA LYS A 217 -12.87 -13.00 -20.61
C LYS A 217 -12.00 -11.93 -19.96
N GLY A 218 -11.95 -11.88 -18.63
CA GLY A 218 -11.18 -10.92 -17.87
C GLY A 218 -12.02 -9.85 -17.18
N THR A 219 -11.33 -8.84 -16.66
CA THR A 219 -11.94 -7.76 -15.86
C THR A 219 -11.36 -6.42 -16.28
N LYS A 220 -12.20 -5.39 -16.26
CA LYS A 220 -11.83 -4.00 -16.46
C LYS A 220 -12.30 -3.18 -15.29
N PHE A 221 -11.37 -2.57 -14.58
CA PHE A 221 -11.62 -1.55 -13.58
C PHE A 221 -11.41 -0.16 -14.18
N THR A 222 -12.31 0.76 -13.87
CA THR A 222 -12.19 2.17 -14.24
C THR A 222 -12.35 3.02 -12.99
N VAL A 223 -11.35 3.85 -12.70
CA VAL A 223 -11.35 4.80 -11.58
C VAL A 223 -11.25 6.20 -12.13
N GLU A 224 -12.16 7.07 -11.73
CA GLU A 224 -12.21 8.48 -12.14
C GLU A 224 -12.06 9.35 -10.89
N ILE A 225 -11.06 10.23 -10.85
CA ILE A 225 -10.79 11.10 -9.70
C ILE A 225 -10.58 12.52 -10.17
N PRO A 226 -11.32 13.51 -9.63
CA PRO A 226 -11.05 14.92 -9.87
C PRO A 226 -9.92 15.40 -8.95
N LEU A 227 -8.85 15.95 -9.51
CA LEU A 227 -7.74 16.51 -8.75
C LEU A 227 -7.54 17.98 -9.11
N GLU A 228 -7.10 18.78 -8.15
CA GLU A 228 -6.70 20.16 -8.42
C GLU A 228 -5.37 20.18 -9.17
N ILE A 229 -5.30 20.99 -10.23
CA ILE A 229 -4.09 21.17 -11.02
C ILE A 229 -3.06 21.90 -10.16
N ALA A 230 -1.84 21.44 -10.17
CA ALA A 230 -0.69 22.06 -9.52
C ALA A 230 0.36 22.46 -10.55
N SER A 231 1.31 23.27 -10.11
CA SER A 231 2.50 23.62 -10.90
C SER A 231 3.72 22.79 -10.47
N GLU A 232 4.72 22.76 -11.32
CA GLU A 232 6.01 22.17 -10.97
C GLU A 232 6.65 22.87 -9.75
N GLU A 233 6.50 24.19 -9.67
CA GLU A 233 6.99 25.00 -8.55
C GLU A 233 6.39 24.60 -7.20
N ASP A 234 5.11 24.19 -7.17
CA ASP A 234 4.43 23.76 -5.95
C ASP A 234 5.03 22.47 -5.41
N VAL A 235 5.48 21.57 -6.30
CA VAL A 235 6.18 20.32 -5.92
C VAL A 235 7.59 20.64 -5.39
N TYR A 236 8.31 21.58 -6.00
CA TYR A 236 9.66 21.95 -5.55
C TYR A 236 9.65 22.70 -4.22
N LYS A 237 8.75 23.63 -4.01
CA LYS A 237 8.60 24.36 -2.73
C LYS A 237 8.41 23.41 -1.56
N LYS A 238 7.69 22.30 -1.78
CA LYS A 238 7.52 21.24 -0.78
C LYS A 238 8.85 20.55 -0.45
N LYS A 239 9.62 20.15 -1.47
CA LYS A 239 10.93 19.46 -1.27
C LYS A 239 11.92 20.37 -0.52
N GLU A 240 11.94 21.67 -0.84
CA GLU A 240 12.79 22.62 -0.14
C GLU A 240 12.35 22.85 1.33
N SER A 241 11.06 22.93 1.60
CA SER A 241 10.55 23.07 2.98
C SER A 241 10.83 21.83 3.83
N GLU A 242 10.83 20.65 3.25
CA GLU A 242 11.20 19.41 3.94
C GLU A 242 12.72 19.29 4.14
N GLN A 243 13.54 19.73 3.19
CA GLN A 243 15.00 19.71 3.29
C GLN A 243 15.58 20.83 4.15
N SER A 244 15.01 22.05 4.09
CA SER A 244 15.51 23.20 4.86
C SER A 244 15.37 23.03 6.38
N VAL A 245 14.43 22.21 6.83
CA VAL A 245 14.24 21.92 8.26
C VAL A 245 15.34 20.99 8.80
N ILE A 246 16.03 20.25 7.93
CA ILE A 246 17.07 19.29 8.33
C ILE A 246 18.48 19.88 8.22
N SER A 247 18.74 20.81 7.26
CA SER A 247 20.11 21.18 6.89
C SER A 247 20.85 22.06 7.89
N ASP A 248 20.20 23.04 8.54
CA ASP A 248 20.93 24.05 9.34
C ASP A 248 21.15 23.69 10.83
N LYS A 249 20.36 22.78 11.39
CA LYS A 249 20.46 22.37 12.81
C LYS A 249 21.08 20.99 13.06
N SER A 250 21.32 20.22 12.00
CA SER A 250 21.81 18.83 12.10
C SER A 250 23.34 18.69 12.00
N ILE A 251 24.06 19.76 11.62
CA ILE A 251 25.52 19.71 11.48
C ILE A 251 26.16 19.46 12.88
N GLY A 252 26.88 18.33 12.99
CA GLY A 252 27.57 17.94 14.22
C GLY A 252 26.73 17.18 15.26
N LYS A 253 25.48 16.84 14.93
CA LYS A 253 24.63 15.99 15.78
C LYS A 253 24.80 14.52 15.40
N ARG A 254 24.73 13.63 16.39
CA ARG A 254 24.80 12.17 16.22
C ARG A 254 23.48 11.53 16.63
N ILE A 255 22.93 10.57 15.85
CA ILE A 255 21.63 9.91 16.09
C ILE A 255 21.84 8.40 16.29
N LEU A 256 21.36 7.78 17.35
CA LEU A 256 21.36 6.34 17.54
C LEU A 256 19.98 5.77 17.20
N LEU A 257 19.94 4.77 16.31
CA LEU A 257 18.76 3.96 16.08
C LEU A 257 18.78 2.79 17.06
N ALA A 258 17.84 2.76 18.01
CA ALA A 258 17.72 1.69 18.99
C ALA A 258 16.41 0.93 18.80
N GLU A 259 16.46 -0.39 18.95
CA GLU A 259 15.27 -1.27 18.87
C GLU A 259 14.47 -1.29 20.18
N ASP A 260 15.12 -0.95 21.30
CA ASP A 260 14.54 -0.99 22.64
C ASP A 260 14.48 0.41 23.27
N ILE A 261 13.26 0.83 23.61
CA ILE A 261 12.99 2.12 24.28
C ILE A 261 13.72 2.22 25.61
N GLN A 262 13.79 1.11 26.36
CA GLN A 262 14.40 1.10 27.69
C GLN A 262 15.93 1.21 27.60
N MET A 263 16.55 0.56 26.59
CA MET A 263 17.99 0.71 26.33
C MET A 263 18.33 2.14 25.91
N ALA A 264 17.52 2.76 25.04
CA ALA A 264 17.72 4.14 24.63
C ALA A 264 17.64 5.12 25.83
N LYS A 265 16.64 4.96 26.71
CA LYS A 265 16.50 5.77 27.92
C LYS A 265 17.66 5.56 28.92
N ASN A 266 18.07 4.31 29.11
CA ASN A 266 19.21 3.98 30.01
C ASN A 266 20.53 4.53 29.49
N ALA A 267 20.67 4.72 28.18
CA ALA A 267 21.82 5.36 27.55
C ALA A 267 21.75 6.91 27.59
N GLY A 268 20.74 7.48 28.25
CA GLY A 268 20.59 8.93 28.40
C GLY A 268 20.10 9.65 27.14
N MET A 269 19.33 8.98 26.26
CA MET A 269 18.82 9.55 25.03
C MET A 269 17.49 10.26 25.24
N ASN A 270 17.32 11.38 24.55
CA ASN A 270 16.12 12.21 24.64
C ASN A 270 15.03 11.84 23.64
N GLY A 271 15.30 10.93 22.69
CA GLY A 271 14.33 10.41 21.73
C GLY A 271 14.73 9.06 21.17
N HIS A 272 13.76 8.28 20.73
CA HIS A 272 13.97 7.00 20.07
C HIS A 272 12.97 6.84 18.93
N ILE A 273 13.30 6.00 17.95
CA ILE A 273 12.43 5.63 16.85
C ILE A 273 12.41 4.10 16.78
N ALA A 274 11.21 3.50 16.93
CA ALA A 274 11.03 2.06 16.84
C ALA A 274 11.01 1.61 15.37
N LYS A 275 11.51 0.41 15.08
CA LYS A 275 11.34 -0.25 13.78
C LYS A 275 9.92 -0.83 13.64
N PRO A 276 9.30 -0.82 12.44
CA PRO A 276 9.87 -0.35 11.18
C PRO A 276 9.99 1.17 11.13
N LEU A 277 11.04 1.66 10.44
CA LEU A 277 11.34 3.09 10.33
C LEU A 277 10.25 3.81 9.54
N ASP A 278 9.49 4.65 10.23
CA ASP A 278 8.52 5.55 9.63
C ASP A 278 9.19 6.91 9.41
N GLY A 279 9.36 7.32 8.16
CA GLY A 279 10.07 8.54 7.80
C GLY A 279 9.44 9.80 8.41
N GLU A 280 8.11 9.89 8.55
CA GLU A 280 7.43 11.03 9.18
C GLU A 280 7.65 11.07 10.69
N LYS A 281 7.59 9.90 11.35
CA LYS A 281 7.92 9.81 12.79
C LYS A 281 9.39 10.14 13.05
N MET A 282 10.28 9.69 12.16
CA MET A 282 11.70 10.03 12.23
C MET A 282 11.91 11.54 12.16
N ILE A 283 11.32 12.22 11.19
CA ILE A 283 11.38 13.68 11.04
C ILE A 283 10.79 14.38 12.26
N THR A 284 9.69 13.89 12.82
CA THR A 284 9.03 14.48 13.98
C THR A 284 9.90 14.36 15.24
N VAL A 285 10.48 13.18 15.51
CA VAL A 285 11.40 12.96 16.65
C VAL A 285 12.67 13.78 16.46
N LEU A 286 13.22 13.84 15.25
CA LEU A 286 14.38 14.68 14.95
C LEU A 286 14.08 16.16 15.19
N LYS A 287 12.92 16.67 14.78
CA LYS A 287 12.50 18.05 15.05
C LYS A 287 12.38 18.34 16.53
N GLN A 288 11.82 17.43 17.33
CA GLN A 288 11.73 17.56 18.78
C GLN A 288 13.12 17.57 19.44
N CYS A 289 13.98 16.60 19.11
CA CYS A 289 15.33 16.53 19.65
C CYS A 289 16.23 17.73 19.27
N LEU A 290 16.00 18.33 18.10
CA LEU A 290 16.72 19.53 17.66
C LEU A 290 16.17 20.83 18.28
N ALA A 291 14.89 20.85 18.69
CA ALA A 291 14.28 21.98 19.37
C ALA A 291 14.68 22.08 20.86
N ASP A 292 14.81 20.93 21.52
CA ASP A 292 15.21 20.83 22.93
C ASP A 292 16.73 20.90 23.05
N ASN A 293 17.43 21.89 22.88
CA ASN A 293 18.88 22.18 23.01
C ASN A 293 19.76 21.18 23.80
N SER A 294 19.38 19.90 23.87
CA SER A 294 20.03 18.81 24.60
C SER A 294 20.87 17.94 23.68
N ASP A 295 22.08 17.61 24.08
CA ASP A 295 23.05 16.79 23.35
C ASP A 295 22.51 15.39 23.04
N VAL A 296 22.23 15.12 21.78
CA VAL A 296 21.86 13.79 21.30
C VAL A 296 23.12 13.06 20.86
N LYS A 297 23.47 11.95 21.52
CA LYS A 297 24.60 11.10 21.15
C LYS A 297 24.17 10.01 20.19
N ILE A 298 24.93 9.81 19.12
CA ILE A 298 24.74 8.74 18.14
C ILE A 298 26.03 7.94 18.00
N GLN A 299 25.93 6.67 17.96
CA GLN A 299 27.02 5.75 17.67
C GLN A 299 26.57 4.77 16.57
N GLU A 300 27.35 4.67 15.49
CA GLU A 300 27.21 3.58 14.53
C GLU A 300 27.95 2.36 15.09
N ASP A 301 27.24 1.25 15.29
CA ASP A 301 27.85 -0.07 15.35
C ASP A 301 27.39 -0.88 14.14
N LEU A 302 28.40 -1.46 13.48
CA LEU A 302 28.45 -2.31 12.30
C LEU A 302 27.55 -3.54 12.38
#